data_8353daa15e1042aeb1fb79286eae286c
#
_entry.id   8353daa15e1042aeb1fb79286eae286c
#
_cell.length_a   1.000
_cell.length_b   1.000
_cell.length_c   1.000
_cell.angle_alpha   90.00
_cell.angle_beta   90.00
_cell.angle_gamma   90.00
#
_symmetry.space_group_name_H-M   'P 1'
#
loop_
_entity.id
_entity.type
_entity.pdbx_description
1 polymer ?
#
loop_
_entity_poly.entity_id
_entity_poly.type
_entity_poly.pdbx_seq_one_letter_code
_entity_poly.pdbx_strand_id
1 'polypeptide(L)'
;MKRRDFVQLAGLGLAGTVLPFPMMGNAVPIEALLVSPLTVAEKKQLADVALNTAKSNGATYTDVRIGRYLNQFINTRENKVQNIVNTESFGVGVRVIVKGTWGFASTNNVSADGIKKATERAVAIAKANSKFQTEPVKLAPVPGYGEVSWKTPI
;
A
#
# COMPACT_ATOMS: atom_id res chain seq x y z
N MET A 1 32.49 36.00 -6.63
CA MET A 1 32.19 35.76 -5.20
C MET A 1 33.17 34.72 -4.67
N LYS A 2 34.06 35.10 -3.77
CA LYS A 2 35.05 34.15 -3.22
C LYS A 2 34.40 33.31 -2.12
N ARG A 3 34.83 32.05 -1.94
CA ARG A 3 34.26 31.11 -0.91
C ARG A 3 34.24 31.72 0.50
N ARG A 4 35.16 32.63 0.81
CA ARG A 4 35.21 33.35 2.08
C ARG A 4 34.01 34.28 2.27
N ASP A 5 33.55 34.96 1.25
CA ASP A 5 32.46 35.94 1.32
C ASP A 5 31.12 35.25 1.57
N PHE A 6 30.96 34.02 1.04
CA PHE A 6 29.79 33.19 1.29
C PHE A 6 29.70 32.72 2.75
N VAL A 7 30.81 32.30 3.34
CA VAL A 7 30.86 31.87 4.74
C VAL A 7 30.60 33.02 5.70
N GLN A 8 31.06 34.22 5.40
CA GLN A 8 30.79 35.40 6.23
C GLN A 8 29.33 35.86 6.14
N LEU A 9 28.69 35.76 4.96
CA LEU A 9 27.28 36.08 4.80
C LEU A 9 26.38 35.05 5.51
N ALA A 10 26.74 33.79 5.49
CA ALA A 10 26.01 32.73 6.20
C ALA A 10 26.14 32.81 7.73
N GLY A 11 27.26 33.36 8.24
CA GLY A 11 27.49 33.55 9.67
C GLY A 11 26.70 34.71 10.29
N LEU A 12 26.32 35.72 9.52
CA LEU A 12 25.54 36.86 9.99
C LEU A 12 24.02 36.62 10.01
N GLY A 13 23.54 35.63 9.34
CA GLY A 13 22.12 35.27 9.28
C GLY A 13 21.62 34.38 10.44
N LEU A 14 22.52 33.85 11.28
CA LEU A 14 22.18 32.91 12.36
C LEU A 14 22.12 33.54 13.78
N ALA A 15 22.27 34.85 13.90
CA ALA A 15 22.20 35.56 15.20
C ALA A 15 20.76 36.00 15.59
N GLY A 16 19.74 35.56 14.95
CA GLY A 16 18.36 35.94 15.24
C GLY A 16 17.46 34.74 15.47
N THR A 17 17.03 34.57 16.72
CA THR A 17 15.98 33.67 17.19
C THR A 17 16.31 32.17 17.20
N VAL A 18 17.01 31.73 18.25
CA VAL A 18 16.82 30.39 18.78
C VAL A 18 15.41 30.34 19.37
N LEU A 19 14.40 30.09 18.52
CA LEU A 19 13.13 29.65 19.06
C LEU A 19 13.39 28.24 19.63
N PRO A 20 13.02 27.99 20.89
CA PRO A 20 13.03 26.63 21.42
C PRO A 20 11.98 25.87 20.59
N PHE A 21 12.43 25.14 19.57
CA PHE A 21 11.62 24.06 19.03
C PHE A 21 11.40 23.10 20.20
N PRO A 22 10.17 22.89 20.65
CA PRO A 22 9.93 21.78 21.54
C PRO A 22 10.29 20.52 20.74
N MET A 23 11.43 19.93 21.05
CA MET A 23 11.71 18.54 20.69
C MET A 23 10.77 17.66 21.53
N MET A 24 9.48 17.82 21.31
CA MET A 24 8.50 16.79 21.62
C MET A 24 8.54 15.80 20.47
N GLY A 25 9.61 15.04 20.40
CA GLY A 25 9.56 13.74 19.80
C GLY A 25 8.63 12.89 20.65
N ASN A 26 7.33 13.04 20.46
CA ASN A 26 6.38 12.03 20.90
C ASN A 26 6.76 10.77 20.16
N ALA A 27 7.52 9.90 20.82
CA ALA A 27 7.73 8.55 20.37
C ALA A 27 6.33 7.95 20.21
N VAL A 28 5.87 7.81 18.98
CA VAL A 28 4.59 7.17 18.70
C VAL A 28 4.74 5.73 19.20
N PRO A 29 3.92 5.28 20.16
CA PRO A 29 4.03 3.93 20.67
C PRO A 29 3.89 2.94 19.50
N ILE A 30 4.68 1.86 19.52
CA ILE A 30 4.70 0.85 18.45
C ILE A 30 3.29 0.31 18.20
N GLU A 31 2.47 0.18 19.24
CA GLU A 31 1.07 -0.23 19.13
C GLU A 31 0.25 0.71 18.24
N ALA A 32 0.50 2.01 18.27
CA ALA A 32 -0.19 2.98 17.41
C ALA A 32 0.24 2.84 15.95
N LEU A 33 1.47 2.41 15.69
CA LEU A 33 1.96 2.10 14.33
C LEU A 33 1.35 0.81 13.77
N LEU A 34 0.97 -0.12 14.65
CA LEU A 34 0.37 -1.40 14.26
C LEU A 34 -1.15 -1.29 13.96
N VAL A 35 -1.79 -0.20 14.37
CA VAL A 35 -3.22 0.00 14.10
C VAL A 35 -3.43 0.21 12.60
N SER A 36 -4.32 -0.57 12.02
CA SER A 36 -4.71 -0.38 10.62
C SER A 36 -5.34 1.01 10.43
N PRO A 37 -4.95 1.78 9.39
CA PRO A 37 -5.56 3.07 9.12
C PRO A 37 -7.04 2.98 8.72
N LEU A 38 -7.56 1.76 8.47
CA LEU A 38 -8.95 1.48 8.12
C LEU A 38 -9.55 0.44 9.06
N THR A 39 -10.77 0.68 9.46
CA THR A 39 -11.60 -0.29 10.19
C THR A 39 -12.00 -1.47 9.29
N VAL A 40 -12.45 -2.57 9.87
CA VAL A 40 -12.96 -3.72 9.10
C VAL A 40 -14.16 -3.32 8.22
N ALA A 41 -15.05 -2.46 8.73
CA ALA A 41 -16.21 -1.98 7.98
C ALA A 41 -15.80 -1.17 6.74
N GLU A 42 -14.86 -0.24 6.90
CA GLU A 42 -14.33 0.54 5.78
C GLU A 42 -13.63 -0.33 4.74
N LYS A 43 -12.85 -1.34 5.18
CA LYS A 43 -12.23 -2.31 4.26
C LYS A 43 -13.28 -3.09 3.47
N LYS A 44 -14.37 -3.53 4.11
CA LYS A 44 -15.48 -4.21 3.42
C LYS A 44 -16.14 -3.30 2.41
N GLN A 45 -16.47 -2.06 2.77
CA GLN A 45 -17.06 -1.09 1.83
C GLN A 45 -16.17 -0.85 0.60
N LEU A 46 -14.86 -0.69 0.80
CA LEU A 46 -13.91 -0.51 -0.28
C LEU A 46 -13.76 -1.77 -1.14
N ALA A 47 -13.79 -2.96 -0.54
CA ALA A 47 -13.80 -4.21 -1.27
C ALA A 47 -15.07 -4.36 -2.12
N ASP A 48 -16.23 -3.98 -1.59
CA ASP A 48 -17.51 -4.02 -2.32
C ASP A 48 -17.49 -3.11 -3.56
N VAL A 49 -16.84 -1.96 -3.50
CA VAL A 49 -16.63 -1.11 -4.67
C VAL A 49 -15.89 -1.87 -5.77
N ALA A 50 -14.80 -2.58 -5.44
CA ALA A 50 -14.05 -3.36 -6.41
C ALA A 50 -14.87 -4.53 -6.96
N LEU A 51 -15.52 -5.30 -6.08
CA LEU A 51 -16.31 -6.47 -6.46
C LEU A 51 -17.47 -6.07 -7.40
N ASN A 52 -18.23 -5.02 -7.05
CA ASN A 52 -19.32 -4.53 -7.86
C ASN A 52 -18.84 -3.96 -9.20
N THR A 53 -17.73 -3.19 -9.19
CA THR A 53 -17.14 -2.66 -10.42
C THR A 53 -16.66 -3.78 -11.34
N ALA A 54 -15.99 -4.79 -10.81
CA ALA A 54 -15.53 -5.93 -11.61
C ALA A 54 -16.69 -6.72 -12.20
N LYS A 55 -17.70 -7.02 -11.38
CA LYS A 55 -18.92 -7.76 -11.79
C LYS A 55 -19.65 -7.02 -12.91
N SER A 56 -19.89 -5.73 -12.79
CA SER A 56 -20.57 -4.91 -13.80
C SER A 56 -19.78 -4.81 -15.11
N ASN A 57 -18.45 -5.04 -15.07
CA ASN A 57 -17.58 -5.07 -16.24
C ASN A 57 -17.32 -6.47 -16.82
N GLY A 58 -18.05 -7.50 -16.31
CA GLY A 58 -18.05 -8.87 -16.86
C GLY A 58 -16.99 -9.79 -16.25
N ALA A 59 -16.48 -9.50 -15.06
CA ALA A 59 -15.61 -10.42 -14.34
C ALA A 59 -16.41 -11.62 -13.80
N THR A 60 -15.88 -12.81 -14.01
CA THR A 60 -16.41 -14.09 -13.48
C THR A 60 -15.82 -14.42 -12.10
N TYR A 61 -14.68 -13.84 -11.79
CA TYR A 61 -14.01 -13.93 -10.49
C TYR A 61 -13.33 -12.61 -10.15
N THR A 62 -13.32 -12.27 -8.87
CA THR A 62 -12.61 -11.10 -8.36
C THR A 62 -12.11 -11.37 -6.96
N ASP A 63 -10.85 -11.08 -6.71
CA ASP A 63 -10.32 -10.95 -5.35
C ASP A 63 -9.70 -9.58 -5.11
N VAL A 64 -9.82 -9.12 -3.86
CA VAL A 64 -9.34 -7.82 -3.42
C VAL A 64 -8.44 -8.01 -2.21
N ARG A 65 -7.27 -7.41 -2.25
CA ARG A 65 -6.30 -7.45 -1.16
C ARG A 65 -5.99 -6.04 -0.71
N ILE A 66 -6.33 -5.72 0.53
CA ILE A 66 -5.97 -4.47 1.17
C ILE A 66 -4.82 -4.78 2.11
N GLY A 67 -3.64 -4.29 1.80
CA GLY A 67 -2.42 -4.61 2.53
C GLY A 67 -1.71 -3.38 3.06
N ARG A 68 -1.22 -3.47 4.30
CA ARG A 68 -0.27 -2.55 4.89
C ARG A 68 0.96 -3.34 5.29
N TYR A 69 2.10 -2.90 4.81
CA TYR A 69 3.38 -3.51 5.12
C TYR A 69 4.24 -2.51 5.88
N LEU A 70 4.66 -2.89 7.06
CA LEU A 70 5.62 -2.16 7.88
C LEU A 70 6.88 -3.01 7.94
N ASN A 71 7.99 -2.47 7.46
CA ASN A 71 9.27 -3.16 7.49
C ASN A 71 10.29 -2.33 8.25
N GLN A 72 11.04 -2.99 9.12
CA GLN A 72 12.19 -2.43 9.77
C GLN A 72 13.43 -3.26 9.40
N PHE A 73 14.41 -2.59 8.85
CA PHE A 73 15.72 -3.18 8.53
C PHE A 73 16.76 -2.61 9.47
N ILE A 74 17.44 -3.49 10.21
CA ILE A 74 18.53 -3.12 11.11
C ILE A 74 19.79 -3.75 10.57
N ASN A 75 20.74 -2.93 10.17
CA ASN A 75 22.06 -3.37 9.70
C ASN A 75 23.11 -3.16 10.79
N THR A 76 23.81 -4.21 11.15
CA THR A 76 24.87 -4.19 12.16
C THR A 76 26.20 -4.63 11.58
N ARG A 77 27.27 -4.03 12.08
CA ARG A 77 28.65 -4.43 11.78
C ARG A 77 29.52 -4.26 13.02
N GLU A 78 30.34 -5.26 13.33
CA GLU A 78 31.26 -5.24 14.48
C GLU A 78 30.54 -4.89 15.81
N ASN A 79 29.39 -5.53 16.05
CA ASN A 79 28.52 -5.29 17.22
C ASN A 79 27.96 -3.85 17.34
N LYS A 80 27.99 -3.08 16.25
CA LYS A 80 27.45 -1.71 16.20
C LYS A 80 26.35 -1.63 15.17
N VAL A 81 25.24 -0.94 15.50
CA VAL A 81 24.20 -0.60 14.55
C VAL A 81 24.73 0.42 13.56
N GLN A 82 24.75 0.07 12.28
CA GLN A 82 25.18 0.96 11.20
C GLN A 82 24.01 1.76 10.63
N ASN A 83 22.86 1.12 10.51
CA ASN A 83 21.70 1.75 9.92
C ASN A 83 20.41 1.10 10.43
N ILE A 84 19.36 1.90 10.55
CA ILE A 84 17.99 1.47 10.81
C ILE A 84 17.10 2.14 9.76
N VAL A 85 16.41 1.33 8.97
CA VAL A 85 15.50 1.81 7.93
C VAL A 85 14.10 1.30 8.22
N ASN A 86 13.15 2.22 8.36
CA ASN A 86 11.73 1.91 8.48
C ASN A 86 11.03 2.27 7.17
N THR A 87 10.29 1.34 6.62
CA THR A 87 9.47 1.57 5.42
C THR A 87 8.03 1.18 5.67
N GLU A 88 7.13 1.93 5.09
CA GLU A 88 5.70 1.64 5.10
C GLU A 88 5.16 1.65 3.67
N SER A 89 4.32 0.70 3.34
CA SER A 89 3.50 0.73 2.14
C SER A 89 2.06 0.34 2.49
N PHE A 90 1.10 1.08 1.91
CA PHE A 90 -0.33 0.81 2.07
C PHE A 90 -0.99 0.91 0.71
N GLY A 91 -1.80 -0.10 0.36
CA GLY A 91 -2.44 -0.13 -0.94
C GLY A 91 -3.46 -1.24 -1.11
N VAL A 92 -4.08 -1.23 -2.28
CA VAL A 92 -5.10 -2.21 -2.68
C VAL A 92 -4.69 -2.84 -4.00
N GLY A 93 -4.71 -4.16 -4.04
CA GLY A 93 -4.57 -4.97 -5.26
C GLY A 93 -5.90 -5.60 -5.62
N VAL A 94 -6.27 -5.53 -6.89
CA VAL A 94 -7.48 -6.16 -7.43
C VAL A 94 -7.07 -7.12 -8.52
N ARG A 95 -7.53 -8.36 -8.41
CA ARG A 95 -7.30 -9.41 -9.38
C ARG A 95 -8.65 -9.93 -9.89
N VAL A 96 -8.78 -10.06 -11.20
CA VAL A 96 -10.02 -10.46 -11.86
C VAL A 96 -9.79 -11.57 -12.89
N ILE A 97 -10.83 -12.35 -13.15
CA ILE A 97 -10.92 -13.19 -14.35
C ILE A 97 -12.03 -12.65 -15.24
N VAL A 98 -11.68 -12.32 -16.48
CA VAL A 98 -12.63 -11.92 -17.53
C VAL A 98 -12.35 -12.72 -18.78
N LYS A 99 -13.38 -13.35 -19.34
CA LYS A 99 -13.25 -14.23 -20.52
C LYS A 99 -12.16 -15.31 -20.36
N GLY A 100 -12.08 -15.90 -19.16
CA GLY A 100 -11.09 -16.93 -18.84
C GLY A 100 -9.65 -16.45 -18.67
N THR A 101 -9.39 -15.14 -18.54
CA THR A 101 -8.05 -14.57 -18.47
C THR A 101 -7.87 -13.73 -17.24
N TRP A 102 -6.69 -13.82 -16.63
CA TRP A 102 -6.31 -12.99 -15.50
C TRP A 102 -6.02 -11.54 -15.89
N GLY A 103 -6.46 -10.63 -15.05
CA GLY A 103 -6.01 -9.23 -15.00
C GLY A 103 -5.74 -8.83 -13.58
N PHE A 104 -4.71 -8.00 -13.38
CA PHE A 104 -4.33 -7.47 -12.10
C PHE A 104 -3.98 -5.99 -12.23
N ALA A 105 -4.42 -5.20 -11.24
CA ALA A 105 -3.94 -3.84 -11.04
C ALA A 105 -3.93 -3.49 -9.56
N SER A 106 -3.09 -2.54 -9.18
CA SER A 106 -2.98 -2.06 -7.82
C SER A 106 -2.97 -0.53 -7.77
N THR A 107 -3.29 0.00 -6.59
CA THR A 107 -3.26 1.43 -6.31
C THR A 107 -2.87 1.67 -4.85
N ASN A 108 -2.13 2.76 -4.61
CA ASN A 108 -1.90 3.31 -3.27
C ASN A 108 -2.95 4.38 -2.90
N ASN A 109 -3.80 4.77 -3.86
CA ASN A 109 -4.95 5.62 -3.58
C ASN A 109 -6.10 4.74 -3.03
N VAL A 110 -6.15 4.61 -1.71
CA VAL A 110 -7.12 3.77 -0.99
C VAL A 110 -8.41 4.56 -0.77
N SER A 111 -9.02 5.00 -1.87
CA SER A 111 -10.34 5.63 -1.94
C SER A 111 -11.25 4.83 -2.87
N ALA A 112 -12.56 5.04 -2.77
CA ALA A 112 -13.53 4.40 -3.66
C ALA A 112 -13.22 4.66 -5.14
N ASP A 113 -12.84 5.90 -5.51
CA ASP A 113 -12.47 6.26 -6.88
C ASP A 113 -11.16 5.59 -7.32
N GLY A 114 -10.13 5.59 -6.46
CA GLY A 114 -8.86 4.94 -6.74
C GLY A 114 -9.00 3.44 -6.96
N ILE A 115 -9.82 2.78 -6.13
CA ILE A 115 -10.10 1.34 -6.24
C ILE A 115 -10.92 1.04 -7.49
N LYS A 116 -11.93 1.86 -7.80
CA LYS A 116 -12.72 1.73 -9.03
C LYS A 116 -11.83 1.77 -10.26
N LYS A 117 -10.96 2.79 -10.38
CA LYS A 117 -10.00 2.93 -11.49
C LYS A 117 -9.03 1.75 -11.59
N ALA A 118 -8.50 1.26 -10.47
CA ALA A 118 -7.65 0.08 -10.44
C ALA A 118 -8.41 -1.16 -10.93
N THR A 119 -9.66 -1.33 -10.51
CA THR A 119 -10.51 -2.46 -10.93
C THR A 119 -10.79 -2.42 -12.43
N GLU A 120 -11.18 -1.26 -12.97
CA GLU A 120 -11.40 -1.06 -14.39
C GLU A 120 -10.13 -1.37 -15.21
N ARG A 121 -8.96 -0.96 -14.70
CA ARG A 121 -7.67 -1.30 -15.32
C ARG A 121 -7.39 -2.80 -15.30
N ALA A 122 -7.64 -3.48 -14.18
CA ALA A 122 -7.49 -4.93 -14.09
C ALA A 122 -8.39 -5.65 -15.12
N VAL A 123 -9.64 -5.22 -15.23
CA VAL A 123 -10.59 -5.75 -16.23
C VAL A 123 -10.11 -5.50 -17.65
N ALA A 124 -9.62 -4.30 -17.95
CA ALA A 124 -9.08 -3.96 -19.27
C ALA A 124 -7.88 -4.84 -19.64
N ILE A 125 -6.97 -5.10 -18.69
CA ILE A 125 -5.83 -6.01 -18.88
C ILE A 125 -6.33 -7.43 -19.17
N ALA A 126 -7.29 -7.96 -18.39
CA ALA A 126 -7.85 -9.29 -18.63
C ALA A 126 -8.49 -9.39 -20.02
N LYS A 127 -9.30 -8.40 -20.42
CA LYS A 127 -9.91 -8.33 -21.75
C LYS A 127 -8.88 -8.27 -22.88
N ALA A 128 -7.78 -7.53 -22.70
CA ALA A 128 -6.71 -7.48 -23.69
C ALA A 128 -6.01 -8.84 -23.83
N ASN A 129 -5.65 -9.45 -22.71
CA ASN A 129 -4.97 -10.75 -22.67
C ASN A 129 -5.83 -11.89 -23.25
N SER A 130 -7.16 -11.81 -23.11
CA SER A 130 -8.06 -12.84 -23.62
C SER A 130 -8.01 -13.05 -25.15
N LYS A 131 -7.42 -12.10 -25.88
CA LYS A 131 -7.21 -12.21 -27.33
C LYS A 131 -6.05 -13.16 -27.70
N PHE A 132 -5.16 -13.42 -26.77
CA PHE A 132 -3.95 -14.20 -26.99
C PHE A 132 -3.94 -15.53 -26.22
N GLN A 133 -4.86 -15.70 -25.28
CA GLN A 133 -4.94 -16.89 -24.45
C GLN A 133 -5.60 -18.05 -25.20
N THR A 134 -4.91 -19.19 -25.24
CA THR A 134 -5.41 -20.41 -25.89
C THR A 134 -6.29 -21.25 -24.97
N GLU A 135 -5.98 -21.30 -23.67
CA GLU A 135 -6.72 -22.06 -22.67
C GLU A 135 -7.30 -21.14 -21.59
N PRO A 136 -8.62 -21.19 -21.33
CA PRO A 136 -9.23 -20.40 -20.29
C PRO A 136 -8.80 -20.89 -18.88
N VAL A 137 -8.59 -19.94 -17.97
CA VAL A 137 -8.33 -20.22 -16.55
C VAL A 137 -9.52 -20.95 -15.93
N LYS A 138 -9.26 -22.09 -15.33
CA LYS A 138 -10.22 -22.84 -14.50
C LYS A 138 -9.75 -22.79 -13.05
N LEU A 139 -10.57 -22.24 -12.16
CA LEU A 139 -10.30 -22.25 -10.73
C LEU A 139 -10.60 -23.64 -10.17
N ALA A 140 -9.73 -24.11 -9.26
CA ALA A 140 -10.04 -25.30 -8.49
C ALA A 140 -11.29 -25.05 -7.62
N PRO A 141 -12.16 -26.05 -7.46
CA PRO A 141 -13.27 -25.93 -6.55
C PRO A 141 -12.74 -25.86 -5.10
N VAL A 142 -12.94 -24.71 -4.48
CA VAL A 142 -12.56 -24.50 -3.07
C VAL A 142 -13.82 -24.13 -2.31
N PRO A 143 -14.11 -24.78 -1.17
CA PRO A 143 -15.24 -24.39 -0.33
C PRO A 143 -15.03 -22.94 0.15
N GLY A 144 -16.12 -22.18 0.21
CA GLY A 144 -16.09 -20.84 0.75
C GLY A 144 -15.76 -20.89 2.26
N TYR A 145 -14.68 -20.24 2.64
CA TYR A 145 -14.39 -20.00 4.04
C TYR A 145 -15.11 -18.70 4.46
N GLY A 146 -15.81 -18.75 5.59
CA GLY A 146 -16.42 -17.55 6.16
C GLY A 146 -15.37 -16.51 6.58
N GLU A 147 -15.77 -15.60 7.44
CA GLU A 147 -14.86 -14.59 8.00
C GLU A 147 -13.89 -15.28 8.97
N VAL A 148 -12.59 -15.17 8.70
CA VAL A 148 -11.53 -15.76 9.53
C VAL A 148 -10.56 -14.65 9.91
N SER A 149 -10.16 -14.61 11.18
CA SER A 149 -9.09 -13.75 11.68
C SER A 149 -7.91 -14.60 12.12
N TRP A 150 -6.73 -14.20 11.70
CA TRP A 150 -5.50 -14.86 12.12
C TRP A 150 -4.48 -13.81 12.59
N LYS A 151 -3.75 -14.14 13.66
CA LYS A 151 -2.71 -13.30 14.24
C LYS A 151 -1.53 -14.16 14.65
N THR A 152 -0.33 -13.78 14.26
CA THR A 152 0.90 -14.38 14.79
C THR A 152 1.09 -13.92 16.23
N PRO A 153 1.32 -14.81 17.18
CA PRO A 153 1.81 -14.41 18.50
C PRO A 153 3.23 -13.85 18.35
N ILE A 154 3.41 -12.61 18.75
CA ILE A 154 4.70 -11.92 18.80
C ILE A 154 4.94 -11.55 20.25
#